data_6ff2e5bee1e07d469bda3fbc6f42a8cc
#
_entry.id   6ff2e5bee1e07d469bda3fbc6f42a8cc
#
_cell.length_a   1.000
_cell.length_b   1.000
_cell.length_c   1.000
_cell.angle_alpha   90.00
_cell.angle_beta   90.00
_cell.angle_gamma   90.00
#
_symmetry.space_group_name_H-M   'P 1'
#
loop_
_entity.id
_entity.type
_entity.pdbx_description
1 polymer ?
#
loop_
_entity_poly.entity_id
_entity_poly.type
_entity_poly.pdbx_seq_one_letter_code
_entity_poly.pdbx_strand_id
1 'polypeptide(L)'
;RAYMKIVIKAKIPVVLATSPTMSCNYDCVGCYSRDRVSENELSTDELDKLYKEAENLGISTIVVTGGEPFLRDDSVKLAEKHKRLLFVIISNGSFISKELAERISRSGNVITLVSIEGFTADTDLRRKKGAYEVVLSAFDSLKKSDAFSVLLLRIQQ
;
A
#
# COMPACT_ATOMS: atom_id res chain seq x y z
N ARG A 1 8.46 20.56 -17.40
CA ARG A 1 9.25 20.11 -18.58
C ARG A 1 10.76 19.95 -18.24
N ALA A 2 11.38 20.86 -17.50
CA ALA A 2 12.80 20.76 -17.12
C ALA A 2 13.08 19.58 -16.16
N TYR A 3 12.20 19.36 -15.17
CA TYR A 3 12.30 18.26 -14.21
C TYR A 3 12.23 16.89 -14.91
N MET A 4 11.29 16.72 -15.84
CA MET A 4 11.14 15.48 -16.60
C MET A 4 12.36 15.18 -17.49
N LYS A 5 13.00 16.22 -18.05
CA LYS A 5 14.26 16.04 -18.80
C LYS A 5 15.44 15.61 -17.94
N ILE A 6 15.52 16.08 -16.67
CA ILE A 6 16.57 15.68 -15.73
C ILE A 6 16.39 14.22 -15.32
N VAL A 7 15.18 13.79 -14.99
CA VAL A 7 14.86 12.41 -14.61
C VAL A 7 15.19 11.43 -15.75
N ILE A 8 14.82 11.75 -16.99
CA ILE A 8 15.09 10.91 -18.16
C ILE A 8 16.61 10.84 -18.44
N LYS A 9 17.35 11.93 -18.28
CA LYS A 9 18.79 11.98 -18.49
C LYS A 9 19.57 11.18 -17.45
N ALA A 10 19.16 11.24 -16.20
CA ALA A 10 19.81 10.54 -15.09
C ALA A 10 19.43 9.05 -14.98
N LYS A 11 18.50 8.55 -15.81
CA LYS A 11 17.96 7.17 -15.75
C LYS A 11 17.47 6.77 -14.35
N ILE A 12 16.94 7.73 -13.58
CA ILE A 12 16.42 7.50 -12.25
C ILE A 12 15.02 6.90 -12.40
N PRO A 13 14.68 5.81 -11.68
CA PRO A 13 13.33 5.25 -11.68
C PRO A 13 12.34 6.26 -11.09
N VAL A 14 11.16 6.35 -11.67
CA VAL A 14 10.07 7.20 -11.16
C VAL A 14 9.38 6.56 -9.96
N VAL A 15 9.41 5.24 -9.91
CA VAL A 15 8.70 4.41 -8.90
C VAL A 15 9.70 3.53 -8.18
N LEU A 16 9.60 3.46 -6.85
CA LEU A 16 10.25 2.49 -6.00
C LEU A 16 9.18 1.60 -5.36
N ALA A 17 9.28 0.28 -5.51
CA ALA A 17 8.43 -0.66 -4.81
C ALA A 17 9.13 -1.18 -3.55
N THR A 18 8.40 -1.20 -2.43
CA THR A 18 8.89 -1.68 -1.15
C THR A 18 7.92 -2.66 -0.53
N SER A 19 8.44 -3.66 0.18
CA SER A 19 7.67 -4.62 0.98
C SER A 19 8.16 -4.53 2.43
N PRO A 20 7.68 -3.55 3.21
CA PRO A 20 8.18 -3.30 4.57
C PRO A 20 7.93 -4.45 5.54
N THR A 21 6.93 -5.27 5.26
CA THR A 21 6.65 -6.53 5.96
C THR A 21 6.17 -7.60 5.00
N MET A 22 6.54 -8.85 5.26
CA MET A 22 5.96 -10.01 4.58
C MET A 22 4.87 -10.68 5.43
N SER A 23 4.67 -10.23 6.67
CA SER A 23 3.61 -10.69 7.55
C SER A 23 2.24 -10.25 7.03
N CYS A 24 1.26 -11.15 7.09
CA CYS A 24 -0.12 -10.89 6.69
C CYS A 24 -1.10 -11.59 7.63
N ASN A 25 -2.25 -11.00 7.86
CA ASN A 25 -3.35 -11.59 8.62
C ASN A 25 -4.29 -12.45 7.76
N TYR A 26 -4.00 -12.59 6.46
CA TYR A 26 -4.68 -13.47 5.52
C TYR A 26 -3.72 -14.51 4.97
N ASP A 27 -4.29 -15.68 4.64
CA ASP A 27 -3.58 -16.81 4.03
C ASP A 27 -4.18 -17.12 2.64
N CYS A 28 -4.10 -16.14 1.74
CA CYS A 28 -4.74 -16.21 0.43
C CYS A 28 -4.13 -17.28 -0.47
N VAL A 29 -4.97 -18.02 -1.19
CA VAL A 29 -4.52 -19.01 -2.17
C VAL A 29 -3.67 -18.34 -3.26
N GLY A 30 -2.48 -18.91 -3.53
CA GLY A 30 -1.55 -18.39 -4.54
C GLY A 30 -0.95 -17.02 -4.21
N CYS A 31 -0.89 -16.64 -2.93
CA CYS A 31 -0.22 -15.42 -2.50
C CYS A 31 1.30 -15.59 -2.50
N TYR A 32 2.01 -14.64 -3.08
CA TYR A 32 3.47 -14.69 -3.13
C TYR A 32 4.15 -14.44 -1.78
N SER A 33 3.45 -13.82 -0.83
CA SER A 33 3.97 -13.52 0.51
C SER A 33 3.71 -14.64 1.54
N ARG A 34 2.88 -15.63 1.20
CA ARG A 34 2.39 -16.66 2.12
C ARG A 34 3.51 -17.44 2.81
N ASP A 35 4.53 -17.84 2.04
CA ASP A 35 5.62 -18.69 2.53
C ASP A 35 6.91 -17.89 2.78
N ARG A 36 6.81 -16.56 2.83
CA ARG A 36 7.96 -15.69 3.01
C ARG A 36 7.90 -15.00 4.36
N VAL A 37 8.48 -15.64 5.36
CA VAL A 37 8.77 -14.98 6.63
C VAL A 37 10.07 -14.20 6.47
N SER A 38 10.02 -12.89 6.63
CA SER A 38 11.23 -12.06 6.68
C SER A 38 11.71 -12.00 8.12
N GLU A 39 12.83 -12.62 8.41
CA GLU A 39 13.48 -12.52 9.72
C GLU A 39 14.12 -11.15 9.95
N ASN A 40 14.35 -10.37 8.88
CA ASN A 40 15.03 -9.08 8.91
C ASN A 40 14.23 -8.03 8.14
N GLU A 41 13.10 -7.61 8.69
CA GLU A 41 12.35 -6.49 8.15
C GLU A 41 13.04 -5.16 8.50
N LEU A 42 13.03 -4.20 7.57
CA LEU A 42 13.55 -2.87 7.85
C LEU A 42 12.79 -2.21 8.99
N SER A 43 13.52 -1.63 9.91
CA SER A 43 12.97 -0.78 10.97
C SER A 43 12.34 0.48 10.40
N THR A 44 11.52 1.17 11.20
CA THR A 44 10.95 2.47 10.83
C THR A 44 12.03 3.49 10.43
N ASP A 45 13.15 3.52 11.16
CA ASP A 45 14.26 4.44 10.88
C ASP A 45 14.99 4.12 9.58
N GLU A 46 15.11 2.84 9.24
CA GLU A 46 15.73 2.42 7.97
C GLU A 46 14.80 2.73 6.79
N LEU A 47 13.50 2.53 6.94
CA LEU A 47 12.51 2.93 5.93
C LEU A 47 12.48 4.44 5.75
N ASP A 48 12.57 5.21 6.84
CA ASP A 48 12.66 6.66 6.79
C ASP A 48 13.88 7.15 6.00
N LYS A 49 15.05 6.57 6.27
CA LYS A 49 16.28 6.85 5.51
C LYS A 49 16.12 6.51 4.04
N LEU A 50 15.57 5.31 3.73
CA LEU A 50 15.33 4.87 2.36
C LEU A 50 14.41 5.85 1.59
N TYR A 51 13.32 6.28 2.21
CA TYR A 51 12.39 7.22 1.58
C TYR A 51 13.01 8.62 1.44
N LYS A 52 13.85 9.02 2.39
CA LYS A 52 14.61 10.28 2.26
C LYS A 52 15.61 10.24 1.10
N GLU A 53 16.28 9.12 0.91
CA GLU A 53 17.17 8.92 -0.24
C GLU A 53 16.37 8.91 -1.56
N ALA A 54 15.22 8.26 -1.59
CA ALA A 54 14.32 8.27 -2.74
C ALA A 54 13.89 9.69 -3.14
N GLU A 55 13.51 10.54 -2.15
CA GLU A 55 13.23 11.95 -2.38
C GLU A 55 14.43 12.71 -2.99
N ASN A 56 15.63 12.49 -2.45
CA ASN A 56 16.84 13.16 -2.90
C ASN A 56 17.25 12.74 -4.32
N LEU A 57 16.99 11.48 -4.69
CA LEU A 57 17.21 10.97 -6.03
C LEU A 57 16.17 11.48 -7.04
N GLY A 58 15.03 12.01 -6.60
CA GLY A 58 13.96 12.47 -7.47
C GLY A 58 12.94 11.39 -7.83
N ILE A 59 12.90 10.29 -7.09
CA ILE A 59 11.80 9.33 -7.13
C ILE A 59 10.54 10.04 -6.67
N SER A 60 9.42 9.83 -7.34
CA SER A 60 8.16 10.52 -7.02
C SER A 60 7.13 9.61 -6.36
N THR A 61 7.25 8.30 -6.51
CA THR A 61 6.21 7.35 -6.09
C THR A 61 6.82 6.15 -5.37
N ILE A 62 6.27 5.83 -4.22
CA ILE A 62 6.55 4.61 -3.47
C ILE A 62 5.33 3.69 -3.56
N VAL A 63 5.51 2.49 -4.10
CA VAL A 63 4.51 1.43 -4.02
C VAL A 63 4.82 0.57 -2.80
N VAL A 64 3.90 0.55 -1.85
CA VAL A 64 4.03 -0.24 -0.62
C VAL A 64 3.17 -1.49 -0.76
N THR A 65 3.78 -2.64 -0.69
CA THR A 65 3.16 -3.95 -0.82
C THR A 65 3.78 -4.94 0.19
N GLY A 66 3.79 -6.23 -0.08
CA GLY A 66 4.34 -7.28 0.78
C GLY A 66 3.26 -8.20 1.30
N GLY A 67 3.20 -8.41 2.61
CA GLY A 67 2.09 -9.05 3.29
C GLY A 67 0.90 -8.09 3.40
N GLU A 68 0.60 -7.60 4.60
CA GLU A 68 -0.37 -6.53 4.80
C GLU A 68 0.34 -5.29 5.36
N PRO A 69 0.49 -4.22 4.57
CA PRO A 69 1.23 -3.03 5.00
C PRO A 69 0.67 -2.33 6.24
N PHE A 70 -0.65 -2.39 6.46
CA PHE A 70 -1.29 -1.78 7.63
C PHE A 70 -1.19 -2.62 8.92
N LEU A 71 -0.50 -3.76 8.89
CA LEU A 71 0.01 -4.39 10.12
C LEU A 71 1.09 -3.55 10.80
N ARG A 72 1.77 -2.69 10.03
CA ARG A 72 2.76 -1.75 10.54
C ARG A 72 2.13 -0.40 10.82
N ASP A 73 2.26 0.08 12.04
CA ASP A 73 1.75 1.39 12.48
C ASP A 73 2.46 2.57 11.81
N ASP A 74 3.65 2.34 11.25
CA ASP A 74 4.48 3.39 10.65
C ASP A 74 4.15 3.69 9.18
N SER A 75 3.36 2.84 8.49
CA SER A 75 3.08 3.00 7.06
C SER A 75 2.55 4.39 6.69
N VAL A 76 1.53 4.88 7.41
CA VAL A 76 0.97 6.22 7.18
C VAL A 76 1.85 7.31 7.80
N LYS A 77 2.51 7.04 8.95
CA LYS A 77 3.45 8.01 9.59
C LYS A 77 4.58 8.40 8.65
N LEU A 78 5.14 7.43 7.95
CA LEU A 78 6.20 7.66 6.97
C LEU A 78 5.68 8.48 5.76
N ALA A 79 4.48 8.20 5.28
CA ALA A 79 3.87 9.01 4.23
C ALA A 79 3.61 10.46 4.69
N GLU A 80 3.15 10.66 5.92
CA GLU A 80 2.97 11.99 6.52
C GLU A 80 4.27 12.78 6.63
N LYS A 81 5.39 12.10 6.84
CA LYS A 81 6.73 12.72 6.93
C LYS A 81 7.31 13.07 5.55
N HIS A 82 7.09 12.21 4.55
CA HIS A 82 7.67 12.33 3.21
C HIS A 82 6.67 12.91 2.20
N LYS A 83 6.27 14.16 2.37
CA LYS A 83 5.24 14.84 1.57
C LYS A 83 5.58 15.02 0.09
N ARG A 84 6.83 14.85 -0.30
CA ARG A 84 7.27 14.93 -1.69
C ARG A 84 7.08 13.62 -2.46
N LEU A 85 6.79 12.53 -1.75
CA LEU A 85 6.52 11.22 -2.30
C LEU A 85 5.02 10.94 -2.33
N LEU A 86 4.54 10.34 -3.40
CA LEU A 86 3.23 9.72 -3.46
C LEU A 86 3.35 8.27 -2.99
N PHE A 87 2.57 7.87 -2.00
CA PHE A 87 2.51 6.50 -1.52
C PHE A 87 1.29 5.78 -2.10
N VAL A 88 1.53 4.67 -2.79
CA VAL A 88 0.49 3.78 -3.30
C VAL A 88 0.54 2.52 -2.46
N ILE A 89 -0.41 2.36 -1.53
CA ILE A 89 -0.43 1.25 -0.57
C ILE A 89 -1.43 0.20 -1.02
N ILE A 90 -0.94 -1.03 -1.24
CA ILE A 90 -1.77 -2.18 -1.65
C ILE A 90 -2.14 -2.96 -0.38
N SER A 91 -3.44 -3.01 -0.06
CA SER A 91 -3.96 -3.59 1.17
C SER A 91 -5.07 -4.61 0.91
N ASN A 92 -5.25 -5.55 1.83
CA ASN A 92 -6.42 -6.42 1.87
C ASN A 92 -7.66 -5.75 2.49
N GLY A 93 -7.51 -4.54 3.04
CA GLY A 93 -8.57 -3.72 3.61
C GLY A 93 -8.93 -4.01 5.08
N SER A 94 -8.43 -5.09 5.68
CA SER A 94 -8.90 -5.54 6.99
C SER A 94 -8.55 -4.62 8.17
N PHE A 95 -7.56 -3.75 8.01
CA PHE A 95 -7.14 -2.78 9.03
C PHE A 95 -7.68 -1.37 8.77
N ILE A 96 -8.43 -1.17 7.69
CA ILE A 96 -8.94 0.16 7.33
C ILE A 96 -10.18 0.48 8.18
N SER A 97 -9.94 1.03 9.36
CA SER A 97 -10.97 1.64 10.21
C SER A 97 -11.31 3.04 9.71
N LYS A 98 -12.37 3.64 10.29
CA LYS A 98 -12.72 5.05 10.04
C LYS A 98 -11.55 5.99 10.39
N GLU A 99 -10.91 5.77 11.52
CA GLU A 99 -9.79 6.59 12.01
C GLU A 99 -8.58 6.51 11.07
N LEU A 100 -8.27 5.31 10.58
CA LEU A 100 -7.19 5.13 9.60
C LEU A 100 -7.55 5.79 8.27
N ALA A 101 -8.79 5.65 7.79
CA ALA A 101 -9.26 6.28 6.56
C ALA A 101 -9.18 7.82 6.64
N GLU A 102 -9.62 8.42 7.77
CA GLU A 102 -9.48 9.85 8.01
C GLU A 102 -8.02 10.31 8.05
N ARG A 103 -7.15 9.49 8.61
CA ARG A 103 -5.71 9.77 8.66
C ARG A 103 -5.08 9.71 7.27
N ILE A 104 -5.44 8.71 6.47
CA ILE A 104 -5.02 8.58 5.07
C ILE A 104 -5.47 9.82 4.28
N SER A 105 -6.72 10.24 4.42
CA SER A 105 -7.24 11.45 3.79
C SER A 105 -6.42 12.69 4.15
N ARG A 106 -6.20 12.92 5.45
CA ARG A 106 -5.41 14.07 5.92
C ARG A 106 -3.95 14.05 5.47
N SER A 107 -3.40 12.87 5.20
CA SER A 107 -2.02 12.77 4.70
C SER A 107 -1.83 13.44 3.34
N GLY A 108 -2.85 13.39 2.48
CA GLY A 108 -2.88 14.06 1.17
C GLY A 108 -1.95 13.48 0.10
N ASN A 109 -1.14 12.49 0.46
CA ASN A 109 -0.17 11.86 -0.44
C ASN A 109 -0.20 10.32 -0.38
N VAL A 110 -1.33 9.74 0.04
CA VAL A 110 -1.56 8.29 0.06
C VAL A 110 -2.72 7.94 -0.86
N ILE A 111 -2.48 6.98 -1.75
CA ILE A 111 -3.51 6.28 -2.52
C ILE A 111 -3.59 4.86 -1.97
N THR A 112 -4.77 4.43 -1.55
CA THR A 112 -4.98 3.05 -1.10
C THR A 112 -5.60 2.22 -2.21
N LEU A 113 -4.91 1.14 -2.61
CA LEU A 113 -5.44 0.13 -3.51
C LEU A 113 -5.97 -1.03 -2.68
N VAL A 114 -7.30 -1.14 -2.57
CA VAL A 114 -7.94 -2.24 -1.84
C VAL A 114 -8.14 -3.41 -2.79
N SER A 115 -7.56 -4.54 -2.45
CA SER A 115 -7.50 -5.72 -3.30
C SER A 115 -8.80 -6.53 -3.26
N ILE A 116 -9.35 -6.87 -4.42
CA ILE A 116 -10.57 -7.66 -4.62
C ILE A 116 -10.38 -8.62 -5.80
N GLU A 117 -11.05 -9.78 -5.79
CA GLU A 117 -10.97 -10.77 -6.88
C GLU A 117 -12.19 -10.80 -7.81
N GLY A 118 -13.25 -10.13 -7.43
CA GLY A 118 -14.54 -10.13 -8.10
C GLY A 118 -15.67 -10.01 -7.08
N PHE A 119 -16.71 -10.82 -7.21
CA PHE A 119 -17.81 -10.84 -6.26
C PHE A 119 -17.48 -11.71 -5.03
N THR A 120 -18.46 -11.86 -4.13
CA THR A 120 -18.32 -12.57 -2.85
C THR A 120 -17.70 -13.94 -3.01
N ALA A 121 -18.20 -14.75 -3.96
CA ALA A 121 -17.73 -16.13 -4.14
C ALA A 121 -16.23 -16.20 -4.46
N ASP A 122 -15.77 -15.38 -5.42
CA ASP A 122 -14.38 -15.39 -5.87
C ASP A 122 -13.42 -14.82 -4.81
N THR A 123 -13.83 -13.72 -4.18
CA THR A 123 -13.04 -13.05 -3.16
C THR A 123 -12.90 -13.91 -1.91
N ASP A 124 -13.99 -14.47 -1.43
CA ASP A 124 -14.01 -15.31 -0.23
C ASP A 124 -13.28 -16.63 -0.44
N LEU A 125 -13.44 -17.25 -1.61
CA LEU A 125 -12.76 -18.50 -1.95
C LEU A 125 -11.25 -18.34 -1.94
N ARG A 126 -10.74 -17.25 -2.50
CA ARG A 126 -9.30 -17.04 -2.60
C ARG A 126 -8.69 -16.53 -1.30
N ARG A 127 -9.37 -15.64 -0.59
CA ARG A 127 -8.82 -14.92 0.58
C ARG A 127 -9.20 -15.60 1.88
N LYS A 128 -10.42 -15.48 2.27
CA LYS A 128 -11.12 -16.19 3.35
C LYS A 128 -12.58 -15.76 3.38
N LYS A 129 -13.43 -16.57 3.98
CA LYS A 129 -14.85 -16.26 4.18
C LYS A 129 -15.05 -14.89 4.84
N GLY A 130 -15.89 -14.05 4.26
CA GLY A 130 -16.19 -12.70 4.71
C GLY A 130 -15.19 -11.63 4.23
N ALA A 131 -14.18 -11.99 3.44
CA ALA A 131 -13.21 -11.03 2.93
C ALA A 131 -13.85 -9.99 1.99
N TYR A 132 -14.87 -10.37 1.24
CA TYR A 132 -15.60 -9.45 0.36
C TYR A 132 -16.24 -8.30 1.15
N GLU A 133 -16.96 -8.62 2.24
CA GLU A 133 -17.59 -7.62 3.10
C GLU A 133 -16.58 -6.70 3.77
N VAL A 134 -15.41 -7.23 4.14
CA VAL A 134 -14.28 -6.44 4.66
C VAL A 134 -13.81 -5.41 3.63
N VAL A 135 -13.66 -5.82 2.37
CA VAL A 135 -13.26 -4.90 1.28
C VAL A 135 -14.32 -3.81 1.08
N LEU A 136 -15.60 -4.14 1.07
CA LEU A 136 -16.66 -3.16 0.92
C LEU A 136 -16.69 -2.16 2.09
N SER A 137 -16.53 -2.64 3.32
CA SER A 137 -16.47 -1.79 4.52
C SER A 137 -15.25 -0.85 4.50
N ALA A 138 -14.08 -1.37 4.10
CA ALA A 138 -12.88 -0.57 3.95
C ALA A 138 -13.06 0.54 2.91
N PHE A 139 -13.63 0.19 1.76
CA PHE A 139 -13.89 1.14 0.68
C PHE A 139 -14.91 2.22 1.08
N ASP A 140 -15.97 1.83 1.80
CA ASP A 140 -16.96 2.77 2.34
C ASP A 140 -16.31 3.76 3.34
N SER A 141 -15.43 3.26 4.22
CA SER A 141 -14.69 4.10 5.17
C SER A 141 -13.77 5.10 4.46
N LEU A 142 -13.04 4.65 3.44
CA LEU A 142 -12.16 5.51 2.64
C LEU A 142 -12.97 6.57 1.87
N LYS A 143 -14.07 6.17 1.25
CA LYS A 143 -14.96 7.08 0.51
C LYS A 143 -15.58 8.14 1.42
N LYS A 144 -16.07 7.76 2.59
CA LYS A 144 -16.66 8.71 3.58
C LYS A 144 -15.66 9.70 4.15
N SER A 145 -14.37 9.36 4.10
CA SER A 145 -13.28 10.21 4.57
C SER A 145 -12.62 11.02 3.47
N ASP A 146 -13.14 11.00 2.24
CA ASP A 146 -12.52 11.61 1.04
C ASP A 146 -11.07 11.15 0.80
N ALA A 147 -10.74 9.94 1.26
CA ALA A 147 -9.44 9.34 1.02
C ALA A 147 -9.34 8.84 -0.43
N PHE A 148 -8.22 9.15 -1.09
CA PHE A 148 -8.01 8.67 -2.45
C PHE A 148 -7.82 7.15 -2.45
N SER A 149 -8.73 6.42 -3.07
CA SER A 149 -8.73 4.96 -3.07
C SER A 149 -9.22 4.37 -4.38
N VAL A 150 -8.71 3.19 -4.71
CA VAL A 150 -9.07 2.44 -5.92
C VAL A 150 -9.25 0.98 -5.54
N LEU A 151 -10.22 0.30 -6.15
CA LEU A 151 -10.32 -1.15 -6.09
C LEU A 151 -9.29 -1.77 -7.04
N LEU A 152 -8.40 -2.59 -6.51
CA LEU A 152 -7.45 -3.37 -7.29
C LEU A 152 -8.06 -4.74 -7.61
N LEU A 153 -8.67 -4.87 -8.79
CA LEU A 153 -9.21 -6.13 -9.26
C LEU A 153 -8.08 -7.04 -9.74
N ARG A 154 -7.95 -8.21 -9.14
CA ARG A 154 -7.07 -9.26 -9.61
C ARG A 154 -7.90 -10.29 -10.40
N ILE A 155 -7.71 -10.30 -11.72
CA ILE A 155 -8.30 -11.31 -12.59
C ILE A 155 -7.39 -12.55 -12.56
N GLN A 156 -7.92 -13.69 -12.13
CA GLN A 156 -7.27 -14.98 -12.33
C GLN A 156 -7.64 -15.50 -13.73
N GLN A 157 -6.63 -15.85 -14.51
CA GLN A 157 -6.78 -16.69 -15.69
C GLN A 157 -6.65 -18.15 -15.27
#